data_feae6b81cd6965abf7e9fa8aa9481b7c
#
_entry.id   feae6b81cd6965abf7e9fa8aa9481b7c
#
_cell.length_a   1.000
_cell.length_b   1.000
_cell.length_c   1.000
_cell.angle_alpha   90.00
_cell.angle_beta   90.00
_cell.angle_gamma   90.00
#
_symmetry.space_group_name_H-M   'P 1'
#
loop_
_entity.id
_entity.type
_entity.pdbx_description
1 polymer ?
#
loop_
_entity_poly.entity_id
_entity_poly.type
_entity_poly.pdbx_seq_one_letter_code
_entity_poly.pdbx_strand_id
1 'polypeptide(L)'
;MSEQSLDQNARLLRICEHIFETGEYTSSTVAEAEWLLSIGFEQNGGAMVLPTGIEYLDREYIERSLREVGVMSNLPRIQLKNCVESTNQELLEAIHDDGISGKVVLAEMQIAGRGRLGRDWHSPVGRNLAISLGVKLSRAPNDIGAISLVVGVAVANSIHELGIDVVALKWPNDILLDNRKVGGILVDVVHATTPIDIVVGIGLNVGGGSSTEKIIDRPVADLVDYCALPIRNKLAGSIIRNVYDSIYKFENRGFQSFHENWDILDVLRDQAVTISTSMNVISGIARGVRNTGELCIELNDGTIHLVNSGEVSLDYTK
;
A
#
# COMPACT_ATOMS: atom_id res chain seq x y z
N MET A 1 7.47 -7.35 -19.73
CA MET A 1 8.24 -8.49 -19.13
C MET A 1 8.60 -9.46 -20.25
N SER A 2 9.79 -10.08 -20.23
CA SER A 2 10.16 -11.11 -21.21
C SER A 2 9.48 -12.44 -20.87
N GLU A 3 9.25 -13.34 -21.85
CA GLU A 3 8.70 -14.68 -21.62
C GLU A 3 9.50 -15.47 -20.58
N GLN A 4 10.82 -15.31 -20.54
CA GLN A 4 11.70 -15.92 -19.53
C GLN A 4 11.41 -15.44 -18.10
N SER A 5 11.07 -14.15 -17.91
CA SER A 5 10.70 -13.59 -16.61
C SER A 5 9.35 -14.12 -16.12
N LEU A 6 8.38 -14.31 -17.03
CA LEU A 6 7.07 -14.88 -16.69
C LEU A 6 7.17 -16.34 -16.26
N ASP A 7 7.98 -17.15 -16.94
CA ASP A 7 8.20 -18.56 -16.59
C ASP A 7 8.94 -18.70 -15.25
N GLN A 8 9.88 -17.79 -14.96
CA GLN A 8 10.59 -17.74 -13.70
C GLN A 8 9.64 -17.40 -12.53
N ASN A 9 8.81 -16.36 -12.66
CA ASN A 9 7.84 -15.99 -11.61
C ASN A 9 6.85 -17.13 -11.36
N ALA A 10 6.31 -17.75 -12.39
CA ALA A 10 5.41 -18.89 -12.26
C ALA A 10 6.05 -20.09 -11.53
N ARG A 11 7.35 -20.33 -11.74
CA ARG A 11 8.09 -21.35 -10.99
C ARG A 11 8.22 -20.96 -9.51
N LEU A 12 8.59 -19.71 -9.23
CA LEU A 12 8.78 -19.23 -7.86
C LEU A 12 7.47 -19.24 -7.07
N LEU A 13 6.35 -18.85 -7.70
CA LEU A 13 5.02 -18.97 -7.10
C LEU A 13 4.68 -20.41 -6.70
N ARG A 14 4.94 -21.39 -7.59
CA ARG A 14 4.70 -22.82 -7.28
C ARG A 14 5.54 -23.30 -6.11
N ILE A 15 6.80 -22.85 -5.98
CA ILE A 15 7.66 -23.19 -4.83
C ILE A 15 7.08 -22.62 -3.54
N CYS A 16 6.70 -21.34 -3.55
CA CYS A 16 6.11 -20.69 -2.38
C CYS A 16 4.80 -21.37 -1.96
N GLU A 17 3.88 -21.62 -2.88
CA GLU A 17 2.62 -22.35 -2.60
C GLU A 17 2.90 -23.74 -2.03
N HIS A 18 3.87 -24.46 -2.60
CA HIS A 18 4.25 -25.75 -2.07
C HIS A 18 4.71 -25.68 -0.60
N ILE A 19 5.49 -24.67 -0.22
CA ILE A 19 5.91 -24.47 1.19
C ILE A 19 4.71 -24.17 2.09
N PHE A 20 3.75 -23.37 1.62
CA PHE A 20 2.52 -23.09 2.37
C PHE A 20 1.65 -24.34 2.55
N GLU A 21 1.61 -25.24 1.57
CA GLU A 21 0.80 -26.46 1.60
C GLU A 21 1.44 -27.59 2.44
N THR A 22 2.75 -27.77 2.32
CA THR A 22 3.48 -28.92 2.92
C THR A 22 4.23 -28.58 4.18
N GLY A 23 4.50 -27.29 4.40
CA GLY A 23 5.29 -26.79 5.51
C GLY A 23 6.79 -26.68 5.22
N GLU A 24 7.31 -27.36 4.17
CA GLU A 24 8.73 -27.39 3.88
C GLU A 24 9.06 -27.56 2.38
N TYR A 25 10.27 -27.18 2.00
CA TYR A 25 10.81 -27.37 0.65
C TYR A 25 12.33 -27.49 0.67
N THR A 26 12.88 -28.48 -0.01
CA THR A 26 14.32 -28.59 -0.20
C THR A 26 14.72 -27.88 -1.50
N SER A 27 15.46 -26.79 -1.38
CA SER A 27 15.91 -26.01 -2.54
C SER A 27 16.86 -26.80 -3.42
N SER A 28 16.68 -26.65 -4.74
CA SER A 28 17.47 -27.36 -5.73
C SER A 28 18.84 -26.72 -5.98
N THR A 29 19.01 -25.43 -5.64
CA THR A 29 20.25 -24.67 -5.82
C THR A 29 20.47 -23.69 -4.66
N VAL A 30 21.72 -23.25 -4.47
CA VAL A 30 22.08 -22.22 -3.48
C VAL A 30 21.36 -20.90 -3.78
N ALA A 31 21.32 -20.49 -5.04
CA ALA A 31 20.63 -19.24 -5.45
C ALA A 31 19.12 -19.26 -5.14
N GLU A 32 18.48 -20.41 -5.28
CA GLU A 32 17.07 -20.58 -4.92
C GLU A 32 16.85 -20.49 -3.41
N ALA A 33 17.75 -21.08 -2.60
CA ALA A 33 17.70 -20.95 -1.15
C ALA A 33 17.94 -19.51 -0.69
N GLU A 34 18.93 -18.83 -1.23
CA GLU A 34 19.22 -17.42 -0.94
C GLU A 34 18.01 -16.52 -1.29
N TRP A 35 17.36 -16.78 -2.42
CA TRP A 35 16.16 -16.04 -2.81
C TRP A 35 15.00 -16.28 -1.81
N LEU A 36 14.73 -17.54 -1.44
CA LEU A 36 13.69 -17.87 -0.45
C LEU A 36 13.94 -17.20 0.90
N LEU A 37 15.19 -17.19 1.36
CA LEU A 37 15.58 -16.47 2.58
C LEU A 37 15.33 -14.95 2.46
N SER A 38 15.63 -14.37 1.30
CA SER A 38 15.46 -12.92 1.06
C SER A 38 13.99 -12.48 1.09
N ILE A 39 13.06 -13.37 0.76
CA ILE A 39 11.62 -13.13 0.80
C ILE A 39 10.94 -13.63 2.08
N GLY A 40 11.73 -14.01 3.09
CA GLY A 40 11.26 -14.20 4.46
C GLY A 40 10.99 -15.63 4.89
N PHE A 41 11.27 -16.67 4.06
CA PHE A 41 11.28 -18.04 4.54
C PHE A 41 12.48 -18.27 5.47
N GLU A 42 12.37 -19.27 6.34
CA GLU A 42 13.46 -19.67 7.26
C GLU A 42 14.07 -21.00 6.82
N GLN A 43 15.33 -21.26 7.21
CA GLN A 43 15.99 -22.53 6.95
C GLN A 43 16.02 -23.38 8.21
N ASN A 44 15.49 -24.61 8.13
CA ASN A 44 15.51 -25.58 9.23
C ASN A 44 15.96 -26.94 8.71
N GLY A 45 17.04 -27.50 9.27
CA GLY A 45 17.55 -28.83 8.90
C GLY A 45 17.88 -29.03 7.42
N GLY A 46 18.14 -27.93 6.67
CA GLY A 46 18.42 -27.96 5.23
C GLY A 46 17.18 -27.73 4.35
N ALA A 47 15.98 -27.74 4.91
CA ALA A 47 14.74 -27.37 4.23
C ALA A 47 14.39 -25.91 4.46
N MET A 48 13.69 -25.30 3.50
CA MET A 48 13.05 -23.99 3.62
C MET A 48 11.67 -24.17 4.23
N VAL A 49 11.35 -23.40 5.26
CA VAL A 49 10.11 -23.51 6.02
C VAL A 49 9.44 -22.14 6.19
N LEU A 50 8.18 -22.14 6.56
CA LEU A 50 7.46 -20.92 6.91
C LEU A 50 8.07 -20.29 8.17
N PRO A 51 8.19 -18.95 8.22
CA PRO A 51 8.70 -18.27 9.40
C PRO A 51 7.80 -18.49 10.62
N THR A 52 8.43 -18.60 11.79
CA THR A 52 7.73 -18.75 13.06
C THR A 52 7.49 -17.41 13.74
N GLY A 53 6.55 -17.36 14.69
CA GLY A 53 6.27 -16.15 15.50
C GLY A 53 5.65 -15.00 14.73
N ILE A 54 5.04 -15.24 13.57
CA ILE A 54 4.27 -14.27 12.81
C ILE A 54 2.76 -14.54 12.92
N GLU A 55 1.96 -13.50 12.73
CA GLU A 55 0.50 -13.60 12.61
C GLU A 55 0.13 -13.81 11.14
N TYR A 56 -0.33 -15.02 10.77
CA TYR A 56 -0.88 -15.26 9.45
C TYR A 56 -2.26 -14.62 9.29
N LEU A 57 -2.61 -14.27 8.05
CA LEU A 57 -3.91 -13.70 7.72
C LEU A 57 -5.02 -14.75 7.90
N ASP A 58 -6.08 -14.35 8.58
CA ASP A 58 -7.26 -15.15 8.85
C ASP A 58 -8.51 -14.43 8.34
N ARG A 59 -9.17 -15.03 7.36
CA ARG A 59 -10.35 -14.44 6.72
C ARG A 59 -11.50 -14.23 7.71
N GLU A 60 -11.76 -15.18 8.58
CA GLU A 60 -12.88 -15.10 9.53
C GLU A 60 -12.63 -13.99 10.55
N TYR A 61 -11.38 -13.84 10.99
CA TYR A 61 -11.01 -12.77 11.88
C TYR A 61 -11.15 -11.39 11.22
N ILE A 62 -10.67 -11.24 9.97
CA ILE A 62 -10.79 -9.99 9.19
C ILE A 62 -12.27 -9.65 8.97
N GLU A 63 -13.09 -10.60 8.54
CA GLU A 63 -14.53 -10.41 8.34
C GLU A 63 -15.26 -10.06 9.65
N ARG A 64 -14.84 -10.62 10.77
CA ARG A 64 -15.37 -10.28 12.10
C ARG A 64 -15.04 -8.82 12.44
N SER A 65 -13.78 -8.41 12.26
CA SER A 65 -13.33 -7.03 12.50
C SER A 65 -14.10 -6.00 11.66
N LEU A 66 -14.50 -6.37 10.45
CA LEU A 66 -15.35 -5.52 9.59
C LEU A 66 -16.76 -5.32 10.16
N ARG A 67 -17.31 -6.33 10.86
CA ARG A 67 -18.67 -6.28 11.39
C ARG A 67 -18.78 -5.56 12.73
N GLU A 68 -17.71 -5.58 13.53
CA GLU A 68 -17.74 -5.06 14.91
C GLU A 68 -17.91 -3.54 15.02
N VAL A 69 -17.59 -2.77 13.98
CA VAL A 69 -17.45 -1.30 14.10
C VAL A 69 -18.39 -0.49 13.19
N GLY A 70 -19.27 -1.11 12.41
CA GLY A 70 -20.20 -0.30 11.60
C GLY A 70 -20.98 -1.07 10.54
N VAL A 71 -22.02 -0.43 10.05
CA VAL A 71 -22.98 -0.98 9.09
C VAL A 71 -22.41 -0.86 7.68
N MET A 72 -21.56 -1.79 7.26
CA MET A 72 -21.43 -2.05 5.84
C MET A 72 -22.67 -2.86 5.40
N SER A 73 -23.52 -2.27 4.59
CA SER A 73 -24.74 -2.93 4.07
C SER A 73 -24.41 -4.19 3.26
N ASN A 74 -23.23 -4.24 2.64
CA ASN A 74 -22.69 -5.40 1.94
C ASN A 74 -21.21 -5.56 2.27
N LEU A 75 -20.83 -6.71 2.80
CA LEU A 75 -19.42 -7.04 3.02
C LEU A 75 -18.71 -7.26 1.67
N PRO A 76 -17.47 -6.78 1.54
CA PRO A 76 -16.67 -7.06 0.36
C PRO A 76 -16.34 -8.56 0.26
N ARG A 77 -16.10 -9.01 -0.97
CA ARG A 77 -15.63 -10.39 -1.23
C ARG A 77 -14.13 -10.47 -0.97
N ILE A 78 -13.75 -10.99 0.19
CA ILE A 78 -12.35 -11.12 0.60
C ILE A 78 -11.76 -12.41 0.04
N GLN A 79 -10.63 -12.30 -0.63
CA GLN A 79 -9.78 -13.39 -1.08
C GLN A 79 -8.44 -13.30 -0.37
N LEU A 80 -8.06 -14.37 0.35
CA LEU A 80 -6.72 -14.52 0.90
C LEU A 80 -5.90 -15.44 0.00
N LYS A 81 -4.68 -15.02 -0.27
CA LYS A 81 -3.69 -15.74 -1.07
C LYS A 81 -2.44 -15.96 -0.22
N ASN A 82 -1.79 -17.09 -0.38
CA ASN A 82 -0.49 -17.31 0.25
C ASN A 82 0.58 -16.48 -0.46
N CYS A 83 0.68 -16.66 -1.77
CA CYS A 83 1.69 -16.02 -2.61
C CYS A 83 1.06 -15.51 -3.91
N VAL A 84 1.42 -14.30 -4.32
CA VAL A 84 1.02 -13.73 -5.61
C VAL A 84 2.18 -12.93 -6.21
N GLU A 85 2.11 -12.62 -7.49
CA GLU A 85 3.00 -11.60 -8.04
C GLU A 85 2.70 -10.25 -7.41
N SER A 86 1.45 -9.81 -7.44
CA SER A 86 0.98 -8.57 -6.85
C SER A 86 -0.53 -8.66 -6.60
N THR A 87 -1.00 -8.21 -5.43
CA THR A 87 -2.44 -8.17 -5.12
C THR A 87 -3.22 -7.23 -6.06
N ASN A 88 -2.60 -6.14 -6.56
CA ASN A 88 -3.21 -5.32 -7.61
C ASN A 88 -3.37 -6.09 -8.91
N GLN A 89 -2.36 -6.88 -9.30
CA GLN A 89 -2.39 -7.67 -10.53
C GLN A 89 -3.51 -8.72 -10.49
N GLU A 90 -3.70 -9.40 -9.37
CA GLU A 90 -4.80 -10.34 -9.15
C GLU A 90 -6.18 -9.71 -9.44
N LEU A 91 -6.41 -8.47 -8.97
CA LEU A 91 -7.65 -7.76 -9.25
C LEU A 91 -7.76 -7.28 -10.70
N LEU A 92 -6.66 -6.82 -11.31
CA LEU A 92 -6.64 -6.41 -12.71
C LEU A 92 -6.97 -7.57 -13.65
N GLU A 93 -6.49 -8.78 -13.35
CA GLU A 93 -6.79 -9.99 -14.12
C GLU A 93 -8.25 -10.45 -13.93
N ALA A 94 -8.79 -10.30 -12.73
CA ALA A 94 -10.17 -10.65 -12.42
C ALA A 94 -11.25 -9.73 -13.04
N ILE A 95 -10.84 -8.69 -13.78
CA ILE A 95 -11.79 -7.68 -14.32
C ILE A 95 -12.71 -8.26 -15.40
N HIS A 96 -12.20 -9.24 -16.15
CA HIS A 96 -12.91 -9.84 -17.28
C HIS A 96 -13.98 -10.86 -16.85
N ASP A 97 -13.96 -11.31 -15.59
CA ASP A 97 -14.90 -12.34 -15.10
C ASP A 97 -16.23 -11.71 -14.67
N ASP A 98 -16.25 -11.01 -13.55
CA ASP A 98 -17.46 -10.42 -12.94
C ASP A 98 -17.21 -9.01 -12.39
N GLY A 99 -16.22 -8.30 -12.95
CA GLY A 99 -15.75 -7.00 -12.49
C GLY A 99 -14.96 -7.07 -11.20
N ILE A 100 -14.46 -5.92 -10.75
CA ILE A 100 -13.59 -5.82 -9.55
C ILE A 100 -14.29 -5.17 -8.35
N SER A 101 -15.40 -4.47 -8.58
CA SER A 101 -16.07 -3.71 -7.51
C SER A 101 -16.50 -4.59 -6.33
N GLY A 102 -16.10 -4.19 -5.13
CA GLY A 102 -16.37 -4.94 -3.90
C GLY A 102 -15.52 -6.21 -3.72
N LYS A 103 -14.51 -6.45 -4.56
CA LYS A 103 -13.50 -7.49 -4.33
C LYS A 103 -12.34 -6.91 -3.53
N VAL A 104 -11.79 -7.72 -2.63
CA VAL A 104 -10.58 -7.41 -1.85
C VAL A 104 -9.65 -8.60 -1.91
N VAL A 105 -8.41 -8.37 -2.30
CA VAL A 105 -7.34 -9.38 -2.29
C VAL A 105 -6.30 -9.01 -1.26
N LEU A 106 -5.97 -9.94 -0.38
CA LEU A 106 -4.83 -9.86 0.52
C LEU A 106 -3.88 -11.04 0.24
N ALA A 107 -2.60 -10.84 0.50
CA ALA A 107 -1.61 -11.90 0.35
C ALA A 107 -0.63 -11.93 1.53
N GLU A 108 -0.17 -13.14 1.88
CA GLU A 108 0.89 -13.31 2.87
C GLU A 108 2.22 -12.76 2.37
N MET A 109 2.44 -12.84 1.04
CA MET A 109 3.62 -12.31 0.38
C MET A 109 3.37 -11.94 -1.08
N GLN A 110 4.23 -11.07 -1.61
CA GLN A 110 4.27 -10.74 -3.03
C GLN A 110 5.69 -10.94 -3.58
N ILE A 111 5.84 -11.68 -4.68
CA ILE A 111 7.15 -11.91 -5.32
C ILE A 111 7.53 -10.82 -6.32
N ALA A 112 6.56 -10.05 -6.80
CA ALA A 112 6.74 -8.94 -7.74
C ALA A 112 5.84 -7.76 -7.36
N GLY A 113 5.83 -7.40 -6.05
CA GLY A 113 5.07 -6.26 -5.55
C GLY A 113 5.46 -4.96 -6.24
N ARG A 114 4.47 -4.11 -6.54
CA ARG A 114 4.68 -2.89 -7.33
C ARG A 114 4.46 -1.63 -6.52
N GLY A 115 5.36 -0.67 -6.70
CA GLY A 115 5.18 0.72 -6.29
C GLY A 115 4.97 1.64 -7.50
N ARG A 116 4.87 2.95 -7.25
CA ARG A 116 4.77 3.96 -8.32
C ARG A 116 6.06 4.03 -9.15
N LEU A 117 5.91 4.47 -10.40
CA LEU A 117 7.01 4.69 -11.35
C LEU A 117 7.84 3.42 -11.60
N GLY A 118 7.21 2.24 -11.53
CA GLY A 118 7.88 0.96 -11.78
C GLY A 118 8.83 0.50 -10.68
N ARG A 119 8.77 1.08 -9.49
CA ARG A 119 9.57 0.61 -8.34
C ARG A 119 9.01 -0.68 -7.77
N ASP A 120 9.89 -1.49 -7.23
CA ASP A 120 9.51 -2.68 -6.52
C ASP A 120 8.99 -2.35 -5.12
N TRP A 121 8.00 -3.14 -4.66
CA TRP A 121 7.53 -3.18 -3.28
C TRP A 121 7.93 -4.51 -2.67
N HIS A 122 8.84 -4.48 -1.71
CA HIS A 122 9.29 -5.68 -1.02
C HIS A 122 8.24 -6.13 0.01
N SER A 123 7.80 -7.38 -0.11
CA SER A 123 6.72 -7.93 0.71
C SER A 123 7.03 -9.35 1.16
N PRO A 124 7.93 -9.52 2.16
CA PRO A 124 8.33 -10.83 2.68
C PRO A 124 7.18 -11.51 3.43
N VAL A 125 7.25 -12.84 3.54
CA VAL A 125 6.23 -13.69 4.15
C VAL A 125 5.85 -13.21 5.54
N GLY A 126 4.56 -12.90 5.72
CA GLY A 126 3.96 -12.56 7.01
C GLY A 126 4.47 -11.29 7.70
N ARG A 127 5.37 -10.53 7.05
CA ARG A 127 6.02 -9.35 7.63
C ARG A 127 5.37 -8.04 7.21
N ASN A 128 4.58 -8.07 6.14
CA ASN A 128 3.89 -6.91 5.60
C ASN A 128 2.38 -7.14 5.56
N LEU A 129 1.64 -6.10 5.24
CA LEU A 129 0.23 -6.17 4.91
C LEU A 129 0.07 -5.64 3.48
N ALA A 130 -0.22 -6.54 2.54
CA ALA A 130 -0.53 -6.22 1.15
C ALA A 130 -2.02 -6.41 0.92
N ILE A 131 -2.73 -5.31 0.62
CA ILE A 131 -4.18 -5.28 0.39
C ILE A 131 -4.45 -4.56 -0.92
N SER A 132 -5.31 -5.13 -1.76
CA SER A 132 -5.86 -4.44 -2.92
C SER A 132 -7.38 -4.48 -2.89
N LEU A 133 -8.01 -3.32 -3.15
CA LEU A 133 -9.46 -3.15 -3.19
C LEU A 133 -9.89 -2.76 -4.59
N GLY A 134 -10.87 -3.47 -5.13
CA GLY A 134 -11.54 -3.10 -6.37
C GLY A 134 -12.70 -2.14 -6.09
N VAL A 135 -12.67 -0.98 -6.73
CA VAL A 135 -13.61 0.11 -6.48
C VAL A 135 -14.17 0.62 -7.81
N LYS A 136 -15.46 0.92 -7.82
CA LYS A 136 -16.14 1.62 -8.91
C LYS A 136 -16.54 3.02 -8.47
N LEU A 137 -16.10 4.04 -9.21
CA LEU A 137 -16.36 5.45 -8.92
C LEU A 137 -17.29 6.05 -9.96
N SER A 138 -18.27 6.81 -9.50
CA SER A 138 -19.21 7.57 -10.34
C SER A 138 -18.75 9.01 -10.61
N ARG A 139 -17.68 9.46 -9.94
CA ARG A 139 -17.12 10.81 -10.09
C ARG A 139 -16.35 11.01 -11.39
N ALA A 140 -16.19 12.29 -11.75
CA ALA A 140 -15.45 12.68 -12.94
C ALA A 140 -13.96 12.30 -12.84
N PRO A 141 -13.31 12.00 -13.98
CA PRO A 141 -11.88 11.60 -14.03
C PRO A 141 -10.92 12.59 -13.35
N ASN A 142 -11.23 13.89 -13.36
CA ASN A 142 -10.40 14.95 -12.77
C ASN A 142 -10.23 14.80 -11.24
N ASP A 143 -11.14 14.11 -10.57
CA ASP A 143 -11.08 13.89 -9.11
C ASP A 143 -10.24 12.68 -8.73
N ILE A 144 -9.80 11.84 -9.67
CA ILE A 144 -9.05 10.60 -9.40
C ILE A 144 -7.71 10.88 -8.70
N GLY A 145 -7.07 11.99 -9.01
CA GLY A 145 -5.80 12.40 -8.38
C GLY A 145 -5.88 12.48 -6.86
N ALA A 146 -7.05 12.80 -6.30
CA ALA A 146 -7.27 12.88 -4.87
C ALA A 146 -7.48 11.52 -4.18
N ILE A 147 -7.76 10.44 -4.92
CA ILE A 147 -8.07 9.13 -4.33
C ILE A 147 -6.94 8.60 -3.46
N SER A 148 -5.69 8.73 -3.91
CA SER A 148 -4.52 8.31 -3.11
C SER A 148 -4.45 9.04 -1.76
N LEU A 149 -4.84 10.32 -1.74
CA LEU A 149 -4.86 11.14 -0.52
C LEU A 149 -6.00 10.73 0.42
N VAL A 150 -7.20 10.48 -0.14
CA VAL A 150 -8.36 9.96 0.60
C VAL A 150 -8.03 8.62 1.27
N VAL A 151 -7.41 7.71 0.52
CA VAL A 151 -6.97 6.40 1.03
C VAL A 151 -5.87 6.57 2.08
N GLY A 152 -4.95 7.53 1.89
CA GLY A 152 -3.93 7.87 2.89
C GLY A 152 -4.55 8.25 4.24
N VAL A 153 -5.55 9.13 4.23
CA VAL A 153 -6.30 9.51 5.46
C VAL A 153 -7.01 8.30 6.06
N ALA A 154 -7.63 7.43 5.25
CA ALA A 154 -8.30 6.23 5.74
C ALA A 154 -7.31 5.26 6.43
N VAL A 155 -6.13 5.04 5.85
CA VAL A 155 -5.09 4.18 6.44
C VAL A 155 -4.50 4.83 7.70
N ALA A 156 -4.26 6.14 7.71
CA ALA A 156 -3.82 6.86 8.90
C ALA A 156 -4.82 6.70 10.07
N ASN A 157 -6.12 6.80 9.80
CA ASN A 157 -7.16 6.55 10.81
C ASN A 157 -7.09 5.12 11.36
N SER A 158 -6.85 4.12 10.48
CA SER A 158 -6.71 2.72 10.90
C SER A 158 -5.47 2.49 11.78
N ILE A 159 -4.39 3.22 11.52
CA ILE A 159 -3.18 3.20 12.35
C ILE A 159 -3.44 3.88 13.70
N HIS A 160 -4.17 5.00 13.73
CA HIS A 160 -4.59 5.65 14.98
C HIS A 160 -5.46 4.74 15.86
N GLU A 161 -6.30 3.89 15.27
CA GLU A 161 -7.10 2.90 16.01
C GLU A 161 -6.23 1.84 16.73
N LEU A 162 -4.95 1.71 16.38
CA LEU A 162 -3.96 0.89 17.09
C LEU A 162 -3.30 1.66 18.26
N GLY A 163 -3.63 2.94 18.45
CA GLY A 163 -3.01 3.81 19.46
C GLY A 163 -1.68 4.44 18.99
N ILE A 164 -1.42 4.49 17.68
CA ILE A 164 -0.21 5.07 17.10
C ILE A 164 -0.52 6.48 16.60
N ASP A 165 -0.11 7.51 17.36
CA ASP A 165 -0.43 8.91 17.08
C ASP A 165 0.61 9.63 16.19
N VAL A 166 1.77 9.02 15.96
CA VAL A 166 2.87 9.61 15.17
C VAL A 166 2.76 9.36 13.67
N VAL A 167 1.58 8.92 13.20
CA VAL A 167 1.32 8.70 11.77
C VAL A 167 1.21 10.03 11.04
N ALA A 168 1.81 10.10 9.86
CA ALA A 168 1.77 11.25 8.97
C ALA A 168 1.71 10.80 7.51
N LEU A 169 1.33 11.73 6.63
CA LEU A 169 1.20 11.48 5.20
C LEU A 169 2.17 12.38 4.42
N LYS A 170 2.75 11.82 3.38
CA LYS A 170 3.59 12.56 2.44
C LYS A 170 3.01 12.42 1.03
N TRP A 171 2.64 13.55 0.44
CA TRP A 171 2.17 13.59 -0.95
C TRP A 171 3.20 12.92 -1.88
N PRO A 172 2.74 12.15 -2.86
CA PRO A 172 1.34 11.91 -3.20
C PRO A 172 0.76 10.61 -2.58
N ASN A 173 1.53 9.75 -1.93
CA ASN A 173 1.08 8.40 -1.63
C ASN A 173 1.83 7.69 -0.50
N ASP A 174 2.72 8.36 0.24
CA ASP A 174 3.51 7.74 1.28
C ASP A 174 2.86 7.90 2.65
N ILE A 175 2.92 6.85 3.45
CA ILE A 175 2.50 6.79 4.85
C ILE A 175 3.76 6.70 5.70
N LEU A 176 3.87 7.56 6.71
CA LEU A 176 5.06 7.69 7.53
C LEU A 176 4.73 7.46 9.00
N LEU A 177 5.73 6.96 9.76
CA LEU A 177 5.79 7.01 11.21
C LEU A 177 7.12 7.65 11.61
N ASP A 178 7.09 8.71 12.41
CA ASP A 178 8.30 9.48 12.79
C ASP A 178 9.18 9.84 11.58
N ASN A 179 8.58 10.34 10.49
CA ASN A 179 9.23 10.68 9.23
C ASN A 179 9.91 9.52 8.49
N ARG A 180 9.71 8.27 8.94
CA ARG A 180 10.18 7.06 8.25
C ARG A 180 9.02 6.40 7.52
N LYS A 181 9.26 5.90 6.30
CA LYS A 181 8.20 5.29 5.50
C LYS A 181 7.76 3.95 6.08
N VAL A 182 6.49 3.85 6.46
CA VAL A 182 5.84 2.62 6.90
C VAL A 182 4.99 1.99 5.82
N GLY A 183 4.58 2.77 4.81
CA GLY A 183 3.70 2.24 3.77
C GLY A 183 3.57 3.12 2.55
N GLY A 184 2.82 2.63 1.58
CA GLY A 184 2.50 3.34 0.35
C GLY A 184 1.20 2.88 -0.28
N ILE A 185 0.65 3.75 -1.11
CA ILE A 185 -0.61 3.54 -1.83
C ILE A 185 -0.33 3.55 -3.32
N LEU A 186 -0.89 2.60 -4.05
CA LEU A 186 -0.82 2.52 -5.51
C LEU A 186 -2.24 2.42 -6.08
N VAL A 187 -2.63 3.39 -6.88
CA VAL A 187 -3.94 3.39 -7.56
C VAL A 187 -3.72 3.10 -9.04
N ASP A 188 -4.26 1.99 -9.51
CA ASP A 188 -4.31 1.62 -10.92
C ASP A 188 -5.70 1.94 -11.48
N VAL A 189 -5.76 2.76 -12.53
CA VAL A 189 -7.01 3.09 -13.24
C VAL A 189 -7.21 2.06 -14.34
N VAL A 190 -8.31 1.33 -14.28
CA VAL A 190 -8.64 0.28 -15.25
C VAL A 190 -9.39 0.84 -16.45
N HIS A 191 -10.46 1.58 -16.18
CA HIS A 191 -11.25 2.29 -17.19
C HIS A 191 -11.38 3.75 -16.80
N ALA A 192 -10.96 4.65 -17.69
CA ALA A 192 -11.00 6.09 -17.45
C ALA A 192 -12.34 6.76 -17.81
N THR A 193 -13.34 5.98 -18.23
CA THR A 193 -14.72 6.47 -18.53
C THR A 193 -15.63 6.21 -17.35
N THR A 194 -16.50 7.16 -17.04
CA THR A 194 -17.46 7.06 -15.93
C THR A 194 -18.55 6.02 -16.22
N PRO A 195 -18.83 5.06 -15.31
CA PRO A 195 -18.18 4.87 -14.03
C PRO A 195 -16.74 4.33 -14.18
N ILE A 196 -15.84 4.80 -13.30
CA ILE A 196 -14.41 4.50 -13.36
C ILE A 196 -14.13 3.30 -12.48
N ASP A 197 -13.49 2.28 -13.03
CA ASP A 197 -12.99 1.15 -12.26
C ASP A 197 -11.53 1.40 -11.88
N ILE A 198 -11.22 1.30 -10.59
CA ILE A 198 -9.86 1.46 -10.04
C ILE A 198 -9.52 0.29 -9.13
N VAL A 199 -8.23 -0.04 -9.09
CA VAL A 199 -7.64 -0.91 -8.07
C VAL A 199 -6.82 -0.04 -7.13
N VAL A 200 -7.14 -0.12 -5.84
CA VAL A 200 -6.44 0.59 -4.77
C VAL A 200 -5.55 -0.41 -4.04
N GLY A 201 -4.25 -0.35 -4.26
CA GLY A 201 -3.25 -1.14 -3.56
C GLY A 201 -2.70 -0.38 -2.35
N ILE A 202 -2.57 -1.08 -1.23
CA ILE A 202 -2.02 -0.58 0.03
C ILE A 202 -0.97 -1.58 0.50
N GLY A 203 0.26 -1.10 0.67
CA GLY A 203 1.35 -1.86 1.26
C GLY A 203 1.79 -1.22 2.57
N LEU A 204 1.85 -2.00 3.66
CA LEU A 204 2.34 -1.55 4.97
C LEU A 204 3.39 -2.50 5.50
N ASN A 205 4.46 -1.93 6.06
CA ASN A 205 5.47 -2.67 6.80
C ASN A 205 4.95 -2.94 8.22
N VAL A 206 4.81 -4.20 8.56
CA VAL A 206 4.32 -4.61 9.89
C VAL A 206 5.48 -5.01 10.79
N GLY A 207 6.37 -5.86 10.34
CA GLY A 207 7.44 -6.36 11.20
C GLY A 207 8.58 -7.04 10.43
N GLY A 208 9.23 -6.35 9.52
CA GLY A 208 10.33 -6.88 8.69
C GLY A 208 11.54 -5.95 8.56
N GLY A 209 11.52 -4.81 9.24
CA GLY A 209 12.32 -3.62 9.00
C GLY A 209 13.82 -3.80 8.79
N SER A 210 14.50 -4.60 9.61
CA SER A 210 15.96 -4.74 9.49
C SER A 210 16.42 -5.45 8.21
N SER A 211 15.56 -6.27 7.59
CA SER A 211 15.83 -6.89 6.29
C SER A 211 15.46 -5.95 5.14
N THR A 212 14.41 -5.16 5.31
CA THR A 212 13.88 -4.23 4.30
C THR A 212 14.79 -3.01 4.12
N GLU A 213 15.34 -2.44 5.21
CA GLU A 213 16.27 -1.30 5.15
C GLU A 213 17.52 -1.59 4.33
N LYS A 214 18.05 -2.81 4.43
CA LYS A 214 19.24 -3.24 3.65
C LYS A 214 18.99 -3.31 2.14
N ILE A 215 17.73 -3.48 1.75
CA ILE A 215 17.32 -3.63 0.35
C ILE A 215 16.95 -2.27 -0.27
N ILE A 216 16.34 -1.36 0.52
CA ILE A 216 15.70 -0.14 0.00
C ILE A 216 16.62 1.09 0.08
N ASP A 217 17.72 1.06 0.82
CA ASP A 217 18.66 2.19 1.04
C ASP A 217 17.93 3.50 1.47
N ARG A 218 16.85 3.36 2.24
CA ARG A 218 16.06 4.48 2.79
C ARG A 218 15.54 4.10 4.18
N PRO A 219 15.42 5.07 5.11
CA PRO A 219 14.81 4.82 6.41
C PRO A 219 13.38 4.34 6.26
N VAL A 220 13.08 3.14 6.75
CA VAL A 220 11.74 2.57 6.84
C VAL A 220 11.31 2.42 8.29
N ALA A 221 10.02 2.40 8.54
CA ALA A 221 9.43 2.09 9.83
C ALA A 221 8.61 0.81 9.72
N ASP A 222 8.48 0.11 10.83
CA ASP A 222 7.58 -1.00 11.02
C ASP A 222 6.55 -0.68 12.11
N LEU A 223 5.33 -1.15 11.94
CA LEU A 223 4.26 -0.95 12.93
C LEU A 223 4.58 -1.58 14.28
N VAL A 224 5.31 -2.70 14.30
CA VAL A 224 5.70 -3.39 15.55
C VAL A 224 6.65 -2.59 16.43
N ASP A 225 7.31 -1.57 15.88
CA ASP A 225 8.14 -0.64 16.67
C ASP A 225 7.29 0.26 17.56
N TYR A 226 5.97 0.38 17.30
CA TYR A 226 5.04 1.31 17.94
C TYR A 226 3.89 0.64 18.68
N CYS A 227 3.60 -0.62 18.42
CA CYS A 227 2.53 -1.35 19.09
C CYS A 227 2.84 -2.85 19.19
N ALA A 228 2.19 -3.52 20.14
CA ALA A 228 2.37 -4.96 20.35
C ALA A 228 1.62 -5.79 19.29
N LEU A 229 2.21 -6.91 18.87
CA LEU A 229 1.55 -7.93 18.06
C LEU A 229 0.52 -8.74 18.88
N PRO A 230 -0.48 -9.39 18.27
CA PRO A 230 -0.78 -9.46 16.83
C PRO A 230 -1.64 -8.28 16.35
N ILE A 231 -1.37 -7.75 15.17
CA ILE A 231 -2.10 -6.58 14.61
C ILE A 231 -2.57 -6.74 13.16
N ARG A 232 -2.02 -7.70 12.39
CA ARG A 232 -2.23 -7.76 10.94
C ARG A 232 -3.70 -7.95 10.56
N ASN A 233 -4.38 -8.90 11.18
CA ASN A 233 -5.78 -9.20 10.89
C ASN A 233 -6.72 -8.07 11.31
N LYS A 234 -6.51 -7.50 12.50
CA LYS A 234 -7.29 -6.36 13.00
C LYS A 234 -7.09 -5.14 12.11
N LEU A 235 -5.84 -4.83 11.77
CA LEU A 235 -5.50 -3.71 10.90
C LEU A 235 -6.06 -3.88 9.50
N ALA A 236 -6.01 -5.08 8.93
CA ALA A 236 -6.60 -5.39 7.63
C ALA A 236 -8.10 -5.08 7.61
N GLY A 237 -8.85 -5.55 8.61
CA GLY A 237 -10.28 -5.26 8.75
C GLY A 237 -10.55 -3.76 8.88
N SER A 238 -9.81 -3.06 9.74
CA SER A 238 -9.93 -1.61 9.92
C SER A 238 -9.64 -0.84 8.61
N ILE A 239 -8.56 -1.16 7.90
CA ILE A 239 -8.21 -0.52 6.63
C ILE A 239 -9.31 -0.73 5.59
N ILE A 240 -9.79 -1.96 5.38
CA ILE A 240 -10.84 -2.26 4.41
C ILE A 240 -12.06 -1.41 4.68
N ARG A 241 -12.52 -1.36 5.95
CA ARG A 241 -13.67 -0.54 6.37
C ARG A 241 -13.42 0.94 6.11
N ASN A 242 -12.35 1.50 6.68
CA ASN A 242 -12.06 2.93 6.59
C ASN A 242 -11.85 3.40 5.15
N VAL A 243 -11.30 2.56 4.27
CA VAL A 243 -11.14 2.89 2.84
C VAL A 243 -12.50 2.94 2.14
N TYR A 244 -13.37 1.93 2.32
CA TYR A 244 -14.71 1.97 1.69
C TYR A 244 -15.55 3.12 2.21
N ASP A 245 -15.55 3.40 3.51
CA ASP A 245 -16.27 4.53 4.10
C ASP A 245 -15.73 5.88 3.58
N SER A 246 -14.40 6.00 3.45
CA SER A 246 -13.78 7.20 2.90
C SER A 246 -14.08 7.38 1.42
N ILE A 247 -14.06 6.32 0.62
CA ILE A 247 -14.43 6.38 -0.80
C ILE A 247 -15.90 6.76 -0.94
N TYR A 248 -16.79 6.18 -0.15
CA TYR A 248 -18.21 6.57 -0.15
C TYR A 248 -18.41 8.05 0.22
N LYS A 249 -17.69 8.54 1.26
CA LYS A 249 -17.71 9.95 1.64
C LYS A 249 -17.16 10.86 0.53
N PHE A 250 -16.06 10.43 -0.11
CA PHE A 250 -15.45 11.15 -1.23
C PHE A 250 -16.40 11.21 -2.44
N GLU A 251 -17.09 10.13 -2.81
CA GLU A 251 -18.08 10.13 -3.89
C GLU A 251 -19.19 11.15 -3.66
N ASN A 252 -19.67 11.26 -2.42
CA ASN A 252 -20.79 12.16 -2.10
C ASN A 252 -20.36 13.62 -1.86
N ARG A 253 -19.16 13.86 -1.29
CA ARG A 253 -18.75 15.17 -0.78
C ARG A 253 -17.45 15.71 -1.39
N GLY A 254 -16.74 14.93 -2.20
CA GLY A 254 -15.45 15.30 -2.74
C GLY A 254 -14.34 15.35 -1.72
N PHE A 255 -13.12 15.69 -2.17
CA PHE A 255 -11.94 15.80 -1.32
C PHE A 255 -12.04 16.92 -0.28
N GLN A 256 -12.87 17.94 -0.52
CA GLN A 256 -13.09 19.03 0.44
C GLN A 256 -13.42 18.52 1.85
N SER A 257 -14.11 17.38 1.96
CA SER A 257 -14.45 16.77 3.25
C SER A 257 -13.27 16.10 3.97
N PHE A 258 -12.10 16.05 3.34
CA PHE A 258 -10.86 15.46 3.87
C PHE A 258 -9.76 16.49 4.12
N HIS A 259 -9.93 17.75 3.67
CA HIS A 259 -8.88 18.78 3.78
C HIS A 259 -8.34 18.95 5.19
N GLU A 260 -9.22 19.08 6.18
CA GLU A 260 -8.80 19.26 7.57
C GLU A 260 -7.95 18.07 8.06
N ASN A 261 -8.40 16.83 7.80
CA ASN A 261 -7.67 15.64 8.20
C ASN A 261 -6.34 15.52 7.42
N TRP A 262 -6.34 15.87 6.13
CA TRP A 262 -5.12 15.88 5.33
C TRP A 262 -4.12 16.90 5.86
N ASP A 263 -4.56 18.15 6.09
CA ASP A 263 -3.73 19.24 6.55
C ASP A 263 -3.02 18.97 7.89
N ILE A 264 -3.69 18.22 8.78
CA ILE A 264 -3.11 17.78 10.06
C ILE A 264 -2.01 16.73 9.84
N LEU A 265 -2.19 15.85 8.85
CA LEU A 265 -1.31 14.72 8.60
C LEU A 265 -0.17 15.04 7.61
N ASP A 266 -0.26 16.16 6.85
CA ASP A 266 0.66 16.50 5.77
C ASP A 266 2.01 17.00 6.27
N VAL A 267 3.05 16.17 6.16
CA VAL A 267 4.43 16.53 6.57
C VAL A 267 5.07 17.58 5.68
N LEU A 268 4.52 17.83 4.49
CA LEU A 268 5.09 18.80 3.54
C LEU A 268 4.58 20.21 3.78
N ARG A 269 3.46 20.36 4.47
CA ARG A 269 2.82 21.67 4.63
C ARG A 269 3.76 22.70 5.24
N ASP A 270 3.90 23.83 4.55
CA ASP A 270 4.77 24.96 4.89
C ASP A 270 6.28 24.62 4.95
N GLN A 271 6.69 23.49 4.36
CA GLN A 271 8.08 23.10 4.25
C GLN A 271 8.67 23.48 2.89
N ALA A 272 9.97 23.77 2.88
CA ALA A 272 10.75 23.89 1.65
C ALA A 272 10.92 22.50 1.02
N VAL A 273 10.55 22.37 -0.25
CA VAL A 273 10.57 21.11 -0.96
C VAL A 273 11.16 21.24 -2.34
N THR A 274 11.78 20.16 -2.80
CA THR A 274 12.17 19.98 -4.19
C THR A 274 11.40 18.81 -4.78
N ILE A 275 10.73 19.03 -5.92
CA ILE A 275 9.91 18.05 -6.61
C ILE A 275 10.57 17.71 -7.94
N SER A 276 10.87 16.43 -8.13
CA SER A 276 11.33 15.89 -9.41
C SER A 276 10.13 15.29 -10.16
N THR A 277 9.84 15.84 -11.32
CA THR A 277 8.86 15.32 -12.29
C THR A 277 9.60 14.67 -13.46
N SER A 278 8.87 14.02 -14.37
CA SER A 278 9.48 13.48 -15.61
C SER A 278 10.08 14.54 -16.53
N MET A 279 9.68 15.82 -16.38
CA MET A 279 10.11 16.92 -17.26
C MET A 279 10.97 17.95 -16.56
N ASN A 280 10.70 18.25 -15.28
CA ASN A 280 11.29 19.39 -14.57
C ASN A 280 11.58 19.06 -13.10
N VAL A 281 12.49 19.84 -12.53
CA VAL A 281 12.70 19.96 -11.08
C VAL A 281 12.14 21.30 -10.63
N ILE A 282 11.30 21.30 -9.60
CA ILE A 282 10.61 22.49 -9.08
C ILE A 282 10.94 22.60 -7.59
N SER A 283 11.45 23.73 -7.14
CA SER A 283 11.70 24.02 -5.73
C SER A 283 10.84 25.18 -5.25
N GLY A 284 10.33 25.09 -4.03
CA GLY A 284 9.49 26.13 -3.42
C GLY A 284 8.95 25.68 -2.07
N ILE A 285 7.93 26.38 -1.57
CA ILE A 285 7.27 26.06 -0.31
C ILE A 285 5.97 25.29 -0.61
N ALA A 286 5.79 24.11 -0.02
CA ALA A 286 4.54 23.36 -0.14
C ALA A 286 3.42 24.03 0.64
N ARG A 287 2.27 24.30 -0.01
CA ARG A 287 1.12 25.02 0.56
C ARG A 287 -0.13 24.13 0.63
N GLY A 288 0.08 22.81 0.80
CA GLY A 288 -1.01 21.84 0.86
C GLY A 288 -1.49 21.41 -0.52
N VAL A 289 -2.69 20.84 -0.60
CA VAL A 289 -3.22 20.21 -1.82
C VAL A 289 -4.57 20.82 -2.24
N ARG A 290 -4.87 20.74 -3.54
CA ARG A 290 -6.19 21.12 -4.09
C ARG A 290 -7.21 19.98 -3.97
N ASN A 291 -8.49 20.30 -4.20
CA ASN A 291 -9.59 19.33 -4.22
C ASN A 291 -9.38 18.20 -5.27
N THR A 292 -8.61 18.46 -6.30
CA THR A 292 -8.23 17.52 -7.36
C THR A 292 -6.99 16.67 -7.03
N GLY A 293 -6.36 16.91 -5.85
CA GLY A 293 -5.21 16.15 -5.36
C GLY A 293 -3.83 16.70 -5.77
N GLU A 294 -3.79 17.83 -6.49
CA GLU A 294 -2.55 18.50 -6.89
C GLU A 294 -1.87 19.15 -5.70
N LEU A 295 -0.55 18.98 -5.60
CA LEU A 295 0.26 19.70 -4.61
C LEU A 295 0.48 21.14 -5.06
N CYS A 296 0.23 22.10 -4.17
CA CYS A 296 0.46 23.52 -4.37
C CYS A 296 1.87 23.90 -3.93
N ILE A 297 2.67 24.45 -4.81
CA ILE A 297 4.04 24.94 -4.53
C ILE A 297 4.09 26.43 -4.76
N GLU A 298 4.40 27.18 -3.70
CA GLU A 298 4.70 28.61 -3.80
C GLU A 298 6.15 28.80 -4.23
N LEU A 299 6.34 29.41 -5.39
CA LEU A 299 7.65 29.72 -5.93
C LEU A 299 8.22 31.01 -5.29
N ASN A 300 9.51 31.28 -5.50
CA ASN A 300 10.21 32.46 -4.94
C ASN A 300 9.60 33.82 -5.35
N ASP A 301 8.86 33.86 -6.46
CA ASP A 301 8.15 35.05 -6.93
C ASP A 301 6.74 35.21 -6.36
N GLY A 302 6.32 34.27 -5.46
CA GLY A 302 5.00 34.23 -4.85
C GLY A 302 3.93 33.57 -5.71
N THR A 303 4.26 33.06 -6.90
CA THR A 303 3.30 32.35 -7.74
C THR A 303 3.06 30.92 -7.23
N ILE A 304 1.82 30.42 -7.39
CA ILE A 304 1.47 29.05 -7.04
C ILE A 304 1.58 28.14 -8.26
N HIS A 305 2.48 27.18 -8.20
CA HIS A 305 2.60 26.12 -9.19
C HIS A 305 1.88 24.86 -8.72
N LEU A 306 1.12 24.20 -9.62
CA LEU A 306 0.37 22.99 -9.32
C LEU A 306 1.10 21.77 -9.88
N VAL A 307 1.27 20.74 -9.04
CA VAL A 307 1.97 19.52 -9.40
C VAL A 307 1.03 18.31 -9.24
N ASN A 308 0.80 17.58 -10.35
CA ASN A 308 -0.08 16.41 -10.38
C ASN A 308 0.64 15.12 -10.01
N SER A 309 1.96 15.03 -10.26
CA SER A 309 2.76 13.84 -10.00
C SER A 309 4.23 14.21 -9.85
N GLY A 310 4.97 13.43 -9.08
CA GLY A 310 6.40 13.63 -8.88
C GLY A 310 6.91 12.93 -7.63
N GLU A 311 8.21 13.09 -7.39
CA GLU A 311 8.87 12.70 -6.15
C GLU A 311 9.23 13.96 -5.38
N VAL A 312 8.82 14.01 -4.12
CA VAL A 312 9.06 15.16 -3.25
C VAL A 312 10.17 14.81 -2.28
N SER A 313 11.19 15.68 -2.24
CA SER A 313 12.24 15.69 -1.22
C SER A 313 12.04 16.91 -0.32
N LEU A 314 12.18 16.73 0.99
CA LEU A 314 12.27 17.84 1.94
C LEU A 314 13.67 18.41 1.86
N ASP A 315 13.77 19.71 1.67
CA ASP A 315 15.03 20.43 1.71
C ASP A 315 15.34 20.75 3.17
N TYR A 316 16.04 19.83 3.85
CA TYR A 316 16.56 20.14 5.18
C TYR A 316 17.65 21.20 5.03
N THR A 317 17.27 22.47 5.09
CA THR A 317 18.26 23.53 5.34
C THR A 317 18.90 23.28 6.71
N LYS A 318 20.20 22.95 6.68
CA LYS A 318 21.04 22.85 7.88
C LYS A 318 21.10 24.19 8.60
#